data_68b471147589fb2befb7661d6d31ded3
#
_entry.id   68b471147589fb2befb7661d6d31ded3
#
_cell.length_a   1.000
_cell.length_b   1.000
_cell.length_c   1.000
_cell.angle_alpha   90.00
_cell.angle_beta   90.00
_cell.angle_gamma   90.00
#
_symmetry.space_group_name_H-M   'P 1'
#
loop_
_entity.id
_entity.type
_entity.pdbx_description
1 polymer ?
#
loop_
_entity_poly.entity_id
_entity_poly.type
_entity_poly.pdbx_seq_one_letter_code
_entity_poly.pdbx_strand_id
1 'polypeptide(L)'
;MAAKEKFAEPTYLESGFGELEYKVIKSEICCRCGTCEAFCPRIEHVENKPALVNYDPLCGLCFTYCPRTFLDMGAMETKLFGRTRKADEALGIYTKAISSQAKHSSAAAQDGGVATALLVQALQSGVIDCAVVTDKDGEWRTIAKVATTAEEISASAGTKYTISNSVDAVRIALEKGYKKIGFVGTPCQIQGLRKVKLLDEPYQFGQEKIALLVGLFCMENFDYDALMNGLVKGRFGLSPKDVSRFEIKKGMFRVIDKTGKAHEVKIDETDSFTFVGCGPCFDFASELADISVGSVGSAEGWSTILTRTDAGEKIYAATLAAGAIAEKPISEKGLALAKKLAAGKVKRFESKCAEMKVSSIIR
;
A
#
# COMPACT_ATOMS: atom_id res chain seq x y z
N MET A 1 30.08 2.76 15.38
CA MET A 1 30.00 4.21 15.61
C MET A 1 30.16 5.03 14.31
N ALA A 2 31.11 4.74 13.42
CA ALA A 2 31.32 5.54 12.18
C ALA A 2 30.18 5.50 11.15
N ALA A 3 29.31 4.47 11.14
CA ALA A 3 28.19 4.38 10.20
C ALA A 3 26.98 5.24 10.61
N LYS A 4 26.81 5.58 11.88
CA LYS A 4 25.69 6.39 12.36
C LYS A 4 25.83 7.86 11.99
N GLU A 5 27.05 8.40 12.03
CA GLU A 5 27.32 9.81 11.69
C GLU A 5 27.15 10.11 10.19
N LYS A 6 27.47 9.15 9.33
CA LYS A 6 27.34 9.32 7.87
C LYS A 6 25.93 9.41 7.32
N PHE A 7 24.93 8.90 8.05
CA PHE A 7 23.56 8.82 7.53
C PHE A 7 22.70 10.03 7.92
N ALA A 8 22.97 10.67 9.04
CA ALA A 8 22.11 11.72 9.58
C ALA A 8 22.39 13.11 8.99
N GLU A 9 23.66 13.49 8.87
CA GLU A 9 24.02 14.86 8.51
C GLU A 9 23.66 15.27 7.06
N PRO A 10 23.97 14.51 6.02
CA PRO A 10 23.66 14.94 4.64
C PRO A 10 22.17 15.13 4.38
N THR A 11 21.34 14.31 5.01
CA THR A 11 19.89 14.34 4.82
C THR A 11 19.24 15.57 5.40
N TYR A 12 19.72 16.05 6.53
CA TYR A 12 19.16 17.22 7.21
C TYR A 12 19.63 18.55 6.64
N LEU A 13 20.87 18.60 6.16
CA LEU A 13 21.45 19.83 5.65
C LEU A 13 21.14 20.04 4.15
N GLU A 14 20.94 18.95 3.41
CA GLU A 14 20.86 19.01 1.94
C GLU A 14 19.43 18.85 1.39
N SER A 15 18.51 18.24 2.13
CA SER A 15 17.19 17.89 1.60
C SER A 15 16.10 17.99 2.65
N GLY A 16 15.34 19.05 2.64
CA GLY A 16 14.21 19.31 3.52
C GLY A 16 12.86 19.23 2.82
N PHE A 17 11.85 19.88 3.38
CA PHE A 17 10.52 19.96 2.76
C PHE A 17 10.54 20.71 1.42
N GLY A 18 11.40 21.71 1.26
CA GLY A 18 11.54 22.42 -0.01
C GLY A 18 11.93 21.51 -1.17
N GLU A 19 12.87 20.60 -0.96
CA GLU A 19 13.24 19.57 -1.94
C GLU A 19 12.12 18.55 -2.15
N LEU A 20 11.41 18.15 -1.07
CA LEU A 20 10.25 17.28 -1.18
C LEU A 20 9.16 17.96 -2.02
N GLU A 21 8.87 19.22 -1.76
CA GLU A 21 7.89 20.01 -2.51
C GLU A 21 8.28 20.09 -3.99
N TYR A 22 9.52 20.49 -4.28
CA TYR A 22 9.99 20.68 -5.65
C TYR A 22 10.13 19.36 -6.42
N LYS A 23 10.85 18.38 -5.82
CA LYS A 23 11.20 17.14 -6.52
C LYS A 23 10.06 16.11 -6.57
N VAL A 24 9.10 16.18 -5.65
CA VAL A 24 8.06 15.16 -5.51
C VAL A 24 6.66 15.72 -5.70
N ILE A 25 6.31 16.80 -4.99
CA ILE A 25 4.93 17.31 -4.99
C ILE A 25 4.64 18.08 -6.27
N LYS A 26 5.49 19.04 -6.62
CA LYS A 26 5.35 19.86 -7.84
C LYS A 26 5.67 19.09 -9.13
N SER A 27 6.47 18.04 -9.04
CA SER A 27 6.75 17.14 -10.17
C SER A 27 5.63 16.09 -10.38
N GLU A 28 4.58 16.13 -9.58
CA GLU A 28 3.41 15.25 -9.66
C GLU A 28 3.70 13.75 -9.44
N ILE A 29 4.88 13.42 -8.87
CA ILE A 29 5.21 12.03 -8.53
C ILE A 29 4.80 11.63 -7.11
N CYS A 30 4.26 12.56 -6.33
CA CYS A 30 3.73 12.28 -5.00
C CYS A 30 2.63 11.21 -5.09
N CYS A 31 2.80 10.10 -4.38
CA CYS A 31 1.82 9.01 -4.35
C CYS A 31 0.75 9.19 -3.26
N ARG A 32 0.77 10.31 -2.55
CA ARG A 32 -0.16 10.65 -1.45
C ARG A 32 -0.31 9.53 -0.42
N CYS A 33 0.80 8.87 -0.06
CA CYS A 33 0.79 7.76 0.90
C CYS A 33 0.53 8.19 2.34
N GLY A 34 0.78 9.47 2.69
CA GLY A 34 0.61 10.02 4.03
C GLY A 34 1.83 9.87 4.95
N THR A 35 2.94 9.26 4.50
CA THR A 35 4.09 8.99 5.38
C THR A 35 4.73 10.28 5.92
N CYS A 36 4.89 11.31 5.08
CA CYS A 36 5.45 12.59 5.53
C CYS A 36 4.56 13.30 6.56
N GLU A 37 3.26 13.16 6.46
CA GLU A 37 2.27 13.70 7.39
C GLU A 37 2.27 12.92 8.70
N ALA A 38 2.33 11.60 8.62
CA ALA A 38 2.25 10.70 9.78
C ALA A 38 3.42 10.87 10.77
N PHE A 39 4.62 11.19 10.28
CA PHE A 39 5.84 11.24 11.08
C PHE A 39 6.45 12.64 11.20
N CYS A 40 5.74 13.68 10.77
CA CYS A 40 6.18 15.06 10.93
C CYS A 40 5.02 15.94 11.43
N PRO A 41 5.11 16.50 12.65
CA PRO A 41 4.06 17.37 13.19
C PRO A 41 3.95 18.74 12.49
N ARG A 42 4.81 19.00 11.51
CA ARG A 42 4.87 20.23 10.75
C ARG A 42 4.25 20.11 9.35
N ILE A 43 3.78 18.92 8.99
CA ILE A 43 3.16 18.66 7.69
C ILE A 43 1.73 18.22 7.92
N GLU A 44 0.81 18.89 7.23
CA GLU A 44 -0.62 18.59 7.23
C GLU A 44 -1.12 18.35 5.81
N HIS A 45 -2.27 17.67 5.70
CA HIS A 45 -2.93 17.45 4.43
C HIS A 45 -3.79 18.66 4.06
N VAL A 46 -3.36 19.43 3.07
CA VAL A 46 -4.07 20.62 2.59
C VAL A 46 -4.36 20.48 1.11
N GLU A 47 -5.61 20.67 0.70
CA GLU A 47 -6.03 20.56 -0.71
C GLU A 47 -5.54 19.31 -1.43
N ASN A 48 -5.66 18.16 -0.78
CA ASN A 48 -5.20 16.86 -1.27
C ASN A 48 -3.68 16.73 -1.50
N LYS A 49 -2.87 17.55 -0.83
CA LYS A 49 -1.40 17.49 -0.89
C LYS A 49 -0.80 17.71 0.49
N PRO A 50 0.38 17.12 0.79
CA PRO A 50 1.14 17.49 1.98
C PRO A 50 1.62 18.94 1.87
N ALA A 51 1.39 19.71 2.94
CA ALA A 51 1.79 21.11 3.05
C ALA A 51 2.50 21.36 4.37
N LEU A 52 3.54 22.22 4.35
CA LEU A 52 4.27 22.62 5.54
C LEU A 52 3.50 23.72 6.27
N VAL A 53 3.11 23.44 7.50
CA VAL A 53 2.38 24.40 8.35
C VAL A 53 3.28 25.05 9.41
N ASN A 54 4.44 24.44 9.70
CA ASN A 54 5.43 25.01 10.62
C ASN A 54 6.84 24.65 10.15
N TYR A 55 7.65 25.65 9.81
CA TYR A 55 8.95 25.46 9.19
C TYR A 55 10.06 25.17 10.19
N ASP A 56 10.91 24.17 9.85
CA ASP A 56 12.17 23.90 10.53
C ASP A 56 13.27 23.66 9.47
N PRO A 57 14.24 24.57 9.34
CA PRO A 57 15.25 24.49 8.30
C PRO A 57 16.26 23.37 8.50
N LEU A 58 16.34 22.81 9.71
CA LEU A 58 17.34 21.80 10.07
C LEU A 58 16.81 20.36 10.01
N CYS A 59 15.56 20.17 9.55
CA CYS A 59 14.94 18.85 9.51
C CYS A 59 14.64 18.43 8.07
N GLY A 60 15.10 17.25 7.67
CA GLY A 60 14.90 16.63 6.34
C GLY A 60 14.19 15.29 6.37
N LEU A 61 13.59 14.90 7.50
CA LEU A 61 13.00 13.58 7.68
C LEU A 61 11.91 13.25 6.68
N CYS A 62 11.04 14.20 6.35
CA CYS A 62 9.98 14.01 5.36
C CYS A 62 10.52 13.63 3.98
N PHE A 63 11.67 14.17 3.60
CA PHE A 63 12.37 13.76 2.38
C PHE A 63 12.96 12.36 2.52
N THR A 64 13.58 12.07 3.68
CA THR A 64 14.26 10.79 3.94
C THR A 64 13.31 9.60 3.84
N TYR A 65 12.11 9.64 4.41
CA TYR A 65 11.20 8.51 4.38
C TYR A 65 10.13 8.55 3.28
N CYS A 66 10.16 9.56 2.43
CA CYS A 66 9.29 9.57 1.26
C CYS A 66 9.65 8.41 0.31
N PRO A 67 8.69 7.59 -0.15
CA PRO A 67 8.97 6.50 -1.09
C PRO A 67 9.26 6.99 -2.51
N ARG A 68 9.12 8.29 -2.78
CA ARG A 68 9.36 8.92 -4.08
C ARG A 68 10.64 9.76 -4.12
N THR A 69 11.45 9.70 -3.09
CA THR A 69 12.79 10.31 -3.09
C THR A 69 13.84 9.24 -3.34
N PHE A 70 14.72 9.02 -2.40
CA PHE A 70 15.75 7.99 -2.50
C PHE A 70 15.23 6.66 -1.93
N LEU A 71 15.04 5.65 -2.79
CA LEU A 71 14.62 4.31 -2.40
C LEU A 71 15.61 3.27 -2.93
N ASP A 72 16.68 3.02 -2.17
CA ASP A 72 17.63 1.96 -2.47
C ASP A 72 17.04 0.60 -2.08
N MET A 73 16.45 -0.09 -3.07
CA MET A 73 15.85 -1.41 -2.85
C MET A 73 16.89 -2.44 -2.41
N GLY A 74 18.12 -2.38 -2.92
CA GLY A 74 19.17 -3.32 -2.53
C GLY A 74 19.55 -3.20 -1.05
N ALA A 75 19.73 -1.97 -0.56
CA ALA A 75 19.98 -1.71 0.85
C ALA A 75 18.78 -2.11 1.72
N MET A 76 17.55 -1.82 1.29
CA MET A 76 16.33 -2.18 2.00
C MET A 76 16.16 -3.70 2.10
N GLU A 77 16.38 -4.41 0.99
CA GLU A 77 16.31 -5.87 0.95
C GLU A 77 17.38 -6.52 1.82
N THR A 78 18.61 -5.99 1.77
CA THR A 78 19.71 -6.48 2.62
C THR A 78 19.37 -6.32 4.11
N LYS A 79 18.84 -5.15 4.51
CA LYS A 79 18.42 -4.93 5.91
C LYS A 79 17.24 -5.83 6.32
N LEU A 80 16.30 -6.09 5.41
CA LEU A 80 15.06 -6.81 5.72
C LEU A 80 15.19 -8.33 5.57
N PHE A 81 15.89 -8.80 4.53
CA PHE A 81 15.95 -10.21 4.14
C PHE A 81 17.36 -10.80 4.25
N GLY A 82 18.38 -10.02 4.61
CA GLY A 82 19.78 -10.45 4.66
C GLY A 82 20.45 -10.65 3.28
N ARG A 83 19.75 -10.32 2.18
CA ARG A 83 20.25 -10.42 0.81
C ARG A 83 19.49 -9.48 -0.14
N THR A 84 20.05 -9.25 -1.29
CA THR A 84 19.34 -8.62 -2.42
C THR A 84 18.60 -9.67 -3.26
N ARG A 85 17.61 -9.24 -4.04
CA ARG A 85 16.87 -10.10 -4.98
C ARG A 85 17.74 -10.60 -6.12
N LYS A 86 17.38 -11.74 -6.68
CA LYS A 86 17.93 -12.26 -7.93
C LYS A 86 17.15 -11.68 -9.13
N ALA A 87 17.73 -11.78 -10.31
CA ALA A 87 17.11 -11.23 -11.54
C ALA A 87 15.76 -11.88 -11.91
N ASP A 88 15.50 -13.11 -11.50
CA ASP A 88 14.27 -13.85 -11.76
C ASP A 88 13.18 -13.64 -10.67
N GLU A 89 13.52 -12.90 -9.60
CA GLU A 89 12.59 -12.58 -8.50
C GLU A 89 11.74 -11.33 -8.82
N ALA A 90 10.98 -11.39 -9.89
CA ALA A 90 10.15 -10.27 -10.37
C ALA A 90 9.07 -9.81 -9.37
N LEU A 91 8.70 -10.62 -8.39
CA LEU A 91 7.76 -10.30 -7.30
C LEU A 91 8.47 -9.89 -6.01
N GLY A 92 9.77 -9.58 -6.07
CA GLY A 92 10.61 -9.37 -4.91
C GLY A 92 10.92 -10.67 -4.17
N ILE A 93 11.59 -10.56 -3.01
CA ILE A 93 11.96 -11.70 -2.17
C ILE A 93 10.73 -12.21 -1.41
N TYR A 94 10.49 -13.51 -1.47
CA TYR A 94 9.45 -14.19 -0.70
C TYR A 94 9.88 -15.62 -0.36
N THR A 95 9.32 -16.19 0.69
CA THR A 95 9.61 -17.56 1.15
C THR A 95 8.59 -18.56 0.59
N LYS A 96 7.31 -18.16 0.52
CA LYS A 96 6.23 -19.01 -0.02
C LYS A 96 5.30 -18.21 -0.92
N ALA A 97 4.80 -18.87 -1.97
CA ALA A 97 3.73 -18.36 -2.83
C ALA A 97 2.56 -19.38 -2.79
N ILE A 98 1.40 -18.95 -2.32
CA ILE A 98 0.27 -19.81 -1.99
C ILE A 98 -1.04 -19.17 -2.45
N SER A 99 -2.01 -19.97 -2.88
CA SER A 99 -3.40 -19.55 -3.03
C SER A 99 -4.15 -19.79 -1.72
N SER A 100 -4.83 -18.77 -1.19
CA SER A 100 -5.59 -18.87 0.06
C SER A 100 -6.96 -18.21 -0.03
N GLN A 101 -7.89 -18.68 0.79
CA GLN A 101 -9.25 -18.15 0.89
C GLN A 101 -9.69 -18.15 2.35
N ALA A 102 -10.28 -17.06 2.83
CA ALA A 102 -10.91 -17.00 4.15
C ALA A 102 -12.18 -17.86 4.17
N LYS A 103 -12.35 -18.63 5.23
CA LYS A 103 -13.55 -19.47 5.41
C LYS A 103 -14.80 -18.65 5.70
N HIS A 104 -14.61 -17.50 6.37
CA HIS A 104 -15.67 -16.54 6.67
C HIS A 104 -15.23 -15.18 6.12
N SER A 105 -15.54 -14.92 4.84
CA SER A 105 -15.28 -13.64 4.24
C SER A 105 -16.51 -12.73 4.32
N SER A 106 -16.28 -11.43 4.53
CA SER A 106 -17.31 -10.41 4.34
C SER A 106 -17.84 -10.47 2.91
N ALA A 107 -19.13 -10.23 2.71
CA ALA A 107 -19.73 -10.06 1.38
C ALA A 107 -19.08 -8.91 0.59
N ALA A 108 -18.40 -7.99 1.28
CA ALA A 108 -17.63 -6.91 0.69
C ALA A 108 -16.20 -7.32 0.27
N ALA A 109 -15.73 -8.54 0.60
CA ALA A 109 -14.40 -8.99 0.21
C ALA A 109 -14.26 -9.02 -1.31
N GLN A 110 -13.12 -8.52 -1.80
CA GLN A 110 -12.86 -8.42 -3.24
C GLN A 110 -12.68 -9.80 -3.87
N ASP A 111 -11.91 -10.67 -3.21
CA ASP A 111 -11.57 -12.02 -3.63
C ASP A 111 -11.58 -12.95 -2.40
N GLY A 112 -10.46 -13.61 -2.09
CA GLY A 112 -10.37 -14.59 -1.00
C GLY A 112 -10.53 -14.05 0.43
N GLY A 113 -10.63 -12.74 0.67
CA GLY A 113 -10.83 -12.16 2.02
C GLY A 113 -9.65 -12.32 2.98
N VAL A 114 -8.49 -12.76 2.50
CA VAL A 114 -7.35 -13.19 3.34
C VAL A 114 -6.71 -12.02 4.09
N ALA A 115 -6.61 -10.83 3.50
CA ALA A 115 -6.03 -9.67 4.19
C ALA A 115 -6.81 -9.34 5.48
N THR A 116 -8.14 -9.37 5.42
CA THR A 116 -9.01 -9.19 6.58
C THR A 116 -8.81 -10.31 7.60
N ALA A 117 -8.77 -11.56 7.18
CA ALA A 117 -8.59 -12.72 8.07
C ALA A 117 -7.23 -12.66 8.81
N LEU A 118 -6.16 -12.25 8.13
CA LEU A 118 -4.83 -12.06 8.73
C LEU A 118 -4.85 -11.00 9.84
N LEU A 119 -5.47 -9.83 9.58
CA LEU A 119 -5.56 -8.75 10.56
C LEU A 119 -6.45 -9.13 11.75
N VAL A 120 -7.58 -9.77 11.51
CA VAL A 120 -8.46 -10.27 12.58
C VAL A 120 -7.71 -11.27 13.46
N GLN A 121 -7.03 -12.24 12.86
CA GLN A 121 -6.22 -13.21 13.60
C GLN A 121 -5.09 -12.55 14.37
N ALA A 122 -4.40 -11.57 13.77
CA ALA A 122 -3.32 -10.82 14.44
C ALA A 122 -3.84 -10.06 15.66
N LEU A 123 -5.03 -9.47 15.56
CA LEU A 123 -5.68 -8.78 16.69
C LEU A 123 -6.08 -9.77 17.78
N GLN A 124 -6.76 -10.86 17.44
CA GLN A 124 -7.22 -11.88 18.39
C GLN A 124 -6.07 -12.59 19.11
N SER A 125 -4.95 -12.79 18.44
CA SER A 125 -3.75 -13.42 19.03
C SER A 125 -2.83 -12.44 19.78
N GLY A 126 -3.14 -11.14 19.81
CA GLY A 126 -2.34 -10.12 20.46
C GLY A 126 -1.01 -9.81 19.75
N VAL A 127 -0.85 -10.21 18.49
CA VAL A 127 0.25 -9.80 17.62
C VAL A 127 0.16 -8.31 17.32
N ILE A 128 -1.08 -7.81 17.15
CA ILE A 128 -1.39 -6.38 17.09
C ILE A 128 -2.43 -6.03 18.13
N ASP A 129 -2.48 -4.77 18.56
CA ASP A 129 -3.50 -4.20 19.46
C ASP A 129 -4.46 -3.26 18.73
N CYS A 130 -4.11 -2.85 17.51
CA CYS A 130 -5.00 -2.19 16.55
C CYS A 130 -4.54 -2.45 15.12
N ALA A 131 -5.44 -2.26 14.17
CA ALA A 131 -5.14 -2.29 12.74
C ALA A 131 -5.46 -0.96 12.08
N VAL A 132 -4.52 -0.43 11.29
CA VAL A 132 -4.79 0.69 10.39
C VAL A 132 -5.29 0.11 9.08
N VAL A 133 -6.51 0.49 8.73
CA VAL A 133 -7.25 0.02 7.55
C VAL A 133 -7.81 1.20 6.75
N THR A 134 -8.17 0.97 5.51
CA THR A 134 -8.86 1.96 4.68
C THR A 134 -10.34 1.60 4.57
N ASP A 135 -11.19 2.51 5.01
CA ASP A 135 -12.63 2.47 4.84
C ASP A 135 -13.08 3.50 3.78
N LYS A 136 -14.37 3.72 3.62
CA LYS A 136 -14.97 4.69 2.72
C LYS A 136 -16.19 5.35 3.35
N ASP A 137 -16.49 6.58 2.94
CA ASP A 137 -17.74 7.24 3.26
C ASP A 137 -18.89 6.82 2.31
N GLY A 138 -20.06 7.46 2.48
CA GLY A 138 -21.22 7.22 1.64
C GLY A 138 -21.06 7.63 0.17
N GLU A 139 -20.03 8.39 -0.17
CA GLU A 139 -19.69 8.83 -1.53
C GLU A 139 -18.44 8.14 -2.08
N TRP A 140 -17.94 7.11 -1.42
CA TRP A 140 -16.74 6.36 -1.79
C TRP A 140 -15.42 7.12 -1.62
N ARG A 141 -15.40 8.23 -0.87
CA ARG A 141 -14.12 8.82 -0.46
C ARG A 141 -13.43 7.90 0.54
N THR A 142 -12.17 7.65 0.33
CA THR A 142 -11.36 6.80 1.23
C THR A 142 -11.15 7.48 2.57
N ILE A 143 -11.29 6.71 3.65
CA ILE A 143 -11.10 7.13 5.03
C ILE A 143 -10.09 6.20 5.69
N ALA A 144 -9.00 6.75 6.20
CA ALA A 144 -8.06 6.01 7.04
C ALA A 144 -8.67 5.79 8.44
N LYS A 145 -8.62 4.57 8.96
CA LYS A 145 -9.25 4.19 10.21
C LYS A 145 -8.33 3.34 11.08
N VAL A 146 -8.34 3.61 12.38
CA VAL A 146 -7.74 2.73 13.40
C VAL A 146 -8.85 1.81 13.92
N ALA A 147 -8.81 0.55 13.56
CA ALA A 147 -9.73 -0.49 13.95
C ALA A 147 -9.18 -1.29 15.15
N THR A 148 -10.01 -1.54 16.14
CA THR A 148 -9.65 -2.20 17.41
C THR A 148 -10.43 -3.47 17.67
N THR A 149 -11.41 -3.77 16.82
CA THR A 149 -12.22 -4.99 16.89
C THR A 149 -12.22 -5.73 15.54
N ALA A 150 -12.54 -7.01 15.59
CA ALA A 150 -12.68 -7.85 14.40
C ALA A 150 -13.79 -7.35 13.46
N GLU A 151 -14.85 -6.81 14.03
CA GLU A 151 -16.00 -6.24 13.31
C GLU A 151 -15.59 -4.99 12.55
N GLU A 152 -14.82 -4.08 13.16
CA GLU A 152 -14.32 -2.87 12.52
C GLU A 152 -13.37 -3.19 11.37
N ILE A 153 -12.46 -4.18 11.54
CA ILE A 153 -11.59 -4.67 10.48
C ILE A 153 -12.43 -5.26 9.34
N SER A 154 -13.41 -6.09 9.65
CA SER A 154 -14.26 -6.76 8.67
C SER A 154 -15.17 -5.77 7.92
N ALA A 155 -15.66 -4.73 8.58
CA ALA A 155 -16.45 -3.67 7.96
C ALA A 155 -15.64 -2.87 6.91
N SER A 156 -14.32 -2.77 7.08
CA SER A 156 -13.42 -2.11 6.14
C SER A 156 -12.99 -2.98 4.96
N ALA A 157 -13.54 -4.20 4.81
CA ALA A 157 -13.22 -5.09 3.71
C ALA A 157 -13.60 -4.51 2.32
N GLY A 158 -13.02 -5.07 1.27
CA GLY A 158 -13.25 -4.67 -0.12
C GLY A 158 -12.27 -3.60 -0.61
N THR A 159 -11.97 -3.67 -1.92
CA THR A 159 -11.00 -2.77 -2.54
C THR A 159 -11.61 -1.39 -2.79
N LYS A 160 -10.88 -0.35 -2.36
CA LYS A 160 -11.13 1.04 -2.70
C LYS A 160 -10.06 1.43 -3.73
N TYR A 161 -10.47 1.66 -4.97
CA TYR A 161 -9.53 1.90 -6.06
C TYR A 161 -9.06 3.35 -6.17
N THR A 162 -9.43 4.22 -5.23
CA THR A 162 -8.97 5.62 -5.16
C THR A 162 -7.83 5.79 -4.15
N ILE A 163 -7.04 6.83 -4.34
CA ILE A 163 -5.92 7.17 -3.46
C ILE A 163 -6.40 7.39 -2.02
N SER A 164 -5.60 6.91 -1.07
CA SER A 164 -5.79 7.14 0.36
C SER A 164 -4.45 7.48 1.02
N ASN A 165 -4.44 8.44 1.92
CA ASN A 165 -3.30 8.78 2.79
C ASN A 165 -3.28 7.93 4.07
N SER A 166 -3.60 6.64 3.97
CA SER A 166 -3.87 5.76 5.13
C SER A 166 -2.72 5.69 6.14
N VAL A 167 -1.49 6.00 5.76
CA VAL A 167 -0.36 6.01 6.70
C VAL A 167 -0.54 7.08 7.79
N ASP A 168 -1.28 8.17 7.52
CA ASP A 168 -1.56 9.19 8.56
C ASP A 168 -2.30 8.60 9.77
N ALA A 169 -3.14 7.58 9.58
CA ALA A 169 -3.78 6.91 10.70
C ALA A 169 -2.82 6.11 11.60
N VAL A 170 -1.59 5.84 11.16
CA VAL A 170 -0.53 5.30 12.03
C VAL A 170 -0.16 6.33 13.10
N ARG A 171 -0.07 7.63 12.74
CA ARG A 171 0.12 8.72 13.71
C ARG A 171 -0.99 8.72 14.75
N ILE A 172 -2.25 8.63 14.30
CA ILE A 172 -3.42 8.56 15.21
C ILE A 172 -3.32 7.37 16.16
N ALA A 173 -2.90 6.20 15.67
CA ALA A 173 -2.70 5.02 16.51
C ALA A 173 -1.58 5.23 17.54
N LEU A 174 -0.45 5.84 17.14
CA LEU A 174 0.67 6.15 18.02
C LEU A 174 0.27 7.17 19.11
N GLU A 175 -0.45 8.23 18.75
CA GLU A 175 -0.97 9.25 19.67
C GLU A 175 -1.96 8.67 20.68
N LYS A 176 -2.81 7.73 20.26
CA LYS A 176 -3.70 6.98 21.14
C LYS A 176 -2.98 5.97 22.05
N GLY A 177 -1.68 5.81 21.88
CA GLY A 177 -0.83 4.99 22.74
C GLY A 177 -0.79 3.51 22.41
N TYR A 178 -1.28 3.07 21.24
CA TYR A 178 -1.16 1.69 20.78
C TYR A 178 0.31 1.28 20.64
N LYS A 179 0.61 0.02 20.97
CA LYS A 179 1.98 -0.51 21.08
C LYS A 179 2.33 -1.53 20.00
N LYS A 180 1.32 -2.11 19.34
CA LYS A 180 1.49 -3.15 18.32
C LYS A 180 0.54 -2.88 17.17
N ILE A 181 0.95 -2.00 16.27
CA ILE A 181 0.11 -1.52 15.16
C ILE A 181 0.24 -2.48 13.97
N GLY A 182 -0.87 -3.03 13.49
CA GLY A 182 -0.96 -3.66 12.19
C GLY A 182 -1.34 -2.64 11.11
N PHE A 183 -0.79 -2.76 9.92
CA PHE A 183 -1.12 -1.90 8.79
C PHE A 183 -1.42 -2.73 7.55
N VAL A 184 -2.48 -2.39 6.82
CA VAL A 184 -2.74 -2.92 5.47
C VAL A 184 -2.78 -1.78 4.47
N GLY A 185 -2.02 -1.93 3.37
CA GLY A 185 -1.97 -0.89 2.35
C GLY A 185 -1.27 -1.27 1.06
N THR A 186 -1.21 -0.29 0.17
CA THR A 186 -0.58 -0.40 -1.15
C THR A 186 0.95 -0.35 -1.07
N PRO A 187 1.67 -0.76 -2.14
CA PRO A 187 3.13 -0.80 -2.15
C PRO A 187 3.81 0.51 -1.72
N CYS A 188 3.33 1.66 -2.19
CA CYS A 188 3.91 2.95 -1.83
C CYS A 188 3.76 3.29 -0.34
N GLN A 189 2.65 2.89 0.28
CA GLN A 189 2.42 3.04 1.72
C GLN A 189 3.36 2.12 2.52
N ILE A 190 3.49 0.87 2.08
CA ILE A 190 4.44 -0.10 2.66
C ILE A 190 5.88 0.40 2.54
N GLN A 191 6.28 0.91 1.38
CA GLN A 191 7.61 1.48 1.17
C GLN A 191 7.91 2.64 2.13
N GLY A 192 6.97 3.58 2.28
CA GLY A 192 7.11 4.69 3.23
C GLY A 192 7.28 4.21 4.66
N LEU A 193 6.37 3.34 5.14
CA LEU A 193 6.46 2.76 6.48
C LEU A 193 7.74 1.95 6.69
N ARG A 194 8.19 1.20 5.69
CA ARG A 194 9.42 0.42 5.79
C ARG A 194 10.65 1.32 5.84
N LYS A 195 10.69 2.42 5.09
CA LYS A 195 11.74 3.43 5.21
C LYS A 195 11.82 3.97 6.64
N VAL A 196 10.68 4.33 7.24
CA VAL A 196 10.63 4.79 8.63
C VAL A 196 11.12 3.69 9.59
N LYS A 197 10.67 2.45 9.44
CA LYS A 197 11.09 1.31 10.29
C LYS A 197 12.58 0.99 10.22
N LEU A 198 13.21 1.25 9.09
CA LEU A 198 14.63 0.95 8.87
C LEU A 198 15.55 2.14 9.09
N LEU A 199 15.01 3.30 9.55
CA LEU A 199 15.83 4.41 10.01
C LEU A 199 16.63 4.00 11.26
N ASP A 200 17.91 4.38 11.25
CA ASP A 200 18.78 4.20 12.40
C ASP A 200 18.48 5.27 13.46
N GLU A 201 18.84 5.00 14.73
CA GLU A 201 18.79 6.01 15.79
C GLU A 201 19.60 7.27 15.41
N PRO A 202 19.22 8.47 15.88
CA PRO A 202 18.37 8.75 17.05
C PRO A 202 16.87 8.92 16.75
N TYR A 203 16.41 8.59 15.55
CA TYR A 203 15.06 8.93 15.08
C TYR A 203 14.06 7.88 15.53
N GLN A 204 13.46 8.10 16.70
CA GLN A 204 12.43 7.23 17.24
C GLN A 204 11.08 7.93 17.23
N PHE A 205 10.25 7.58 16.24
CA PHE A 205 8.89 8.09 16.06
C PHE A 205 7.82 7.08 16.49
N GLY A 206 8.22 6.04 17.24
CA GLY A 206 7.34 4.91 17.55
C GLY A 206 7.23 3.88 16.42
N GLN A 207 8.14 3.91 15.43
CA GLN A 207 8.20 2.98 14.31
C GLN A 207 8.39 1.52 14.75
N GLU A 208 8.98 1.29 15.92
CA GLU A 208 9.11 -0.03 16.55
C GLU A 208 7.74 -0.64 16.90
N LYS A 209 6.72 0.20 17.08
CA LYS A 209 5.34 -0.22 17.38
C LYS A 209 4.58 -0.71 16.16
N ILE A 210 5.08 -0.48 14.95
CA ILE A 210 4.50 -1.05 13.73
C ILE A 210 4.88 -2.53 13.67
N ALA A 211 3.98 -3.40 14.13
CA ALA A 211 4.25 -4.82 14.36
C ALA A 211 4.07 -5.68 13.10
N LEU A 212 3.13 -5.32 12.21
CA LEU A 212 2.79 -6.11 11.04
C LEU A 212 2.44 -5.22 9.84
N LEU A 213 3.07 -5.48 8.69
CA LEU A 213 2.78 -4.83 7.41
C LEU A 213 2.19 -5.84 6.41
N VAL A 214 0.88 -5.73 6.16
CA VAL A 214 0.17 -6.50 5.13
C VAL A 214 0.13 -5.65 3.85
N GLY A 215 0.85 -6.06 2.83
CA GLY A 215 0.92 -5.35 1.56
C GLY A 215 -0.11 -5.88 0.56
N LEU A 216 -0.75 -5.00 -0.19
CA LEU A 216 -1.68 -5.38 -1.25
C LEU A 216 -0.99 -5.33 -2.61
N PHE A 217 -1.34 -6.25 -3.52
CA PHE A 217 -0.96 -6.12 -4.92
C PHE A 217 -1.64 -4.87 -5.49
N CYS A 218 -0.88 -4.05 -6.22
CA CYS A 218 -1.38 -2.80 -6.76
C CYS A 218 -0.75 -2.53 -8.13
N MET A 219 -1.56 -2.38 -9.15
CA MET A 219 -1.11 -1.88 -10.43
C MET A 219 -1.07 -0.35 -10.40
N GLU A 220 -2.18 0.26 -10.00
CA GLU A 220 -2.39 1.71 -9.88
C GLU A 220 -3.63 1.99 -9.04
N ASN A 221 -3.80 3.26 -8.66
CA ASN A 221 -5.03 3.79 -8.09
C ASN A 221 -5.56 4.92 -8.98
N PHE A 222 -6.84 5.22 -8.84
CA PHE A 222 -7.48 6.31 -9.57
C PHE A 222 -7.52 7.60 -8.73
N ASP A 223 -7.51 8.73 -9.40
CA ASP A 223 -7.90 9.98 -8.78
C ASP A 223 -9.41 9.93 -8.49
N TYR A 224 -9.81 10.36 -7.29
CA TYR A 224 -11.21 10.25 -6.86
C TYR A 224 -12.15 11.06 -7.76
N ASP A 225 -11.80 12.31 -8.03
CA ASP A 225 -12.66 13.19 -8.80
C ASP A 225 -12.73 12.76 -10.27
N ALA A 226 -11.60 12.34 -10.84
CA ALA A 226 -11.56 11.80 -12.20
C ALA A 226 -12.42 10.51 -12.33
N LEU A 227 -12.28 9.56 -11.40
CA LEU A 227 -13.07 8.33 -11.41
C LEU A 227 -14.55 8.59 -11.19
N MET A 228 -14.91 9.35 -10.15
CA MET A 228 -16.31 9.56 -9.77
C MET A 228 -17.04 10.50 -10.72
N ASN A 229 -16.42 11.60 -11.13
CA ASN A 229 -17.07 12.55 -12.04
C ASN A 229 -16.95 12.10 -13.51
N GLY A 230 -15.79 11.54 -13.92
CA GLY A 230 -15.56 11.14 -15.31
C GLY A 230 -16.24 9.81 -15.66
N LEU A 231 -15.97 8.75 -14.88
CA LEU A 231 -16.47 7.41 -15.21
C LEU A 231 -17.85 7.14 -14.57
N VAL A 232 -17.98 7.26 -13.24
CA VAL A 232 -19.20 6.85 -12.53
C VAL A 232 -20.38 7.73 -12.92
N LYS A 233 -20.23 9.05 -12.78
CA LYS A 233 -21.31 10.00 -13.16
C LYS A 233 -21.34 10.24 -14.68
N GLY A 234 -20.19 10.58 -15.28
CA GLY A 234 -20.13 11.04 -16.66
C GLY A 234 -20.44 9.96 -17.67
N ARG A 235 -19.86 8.76 -17.52
CA ARG A 235 -20.05 7.67 -18.50
C ARG A 235 -21.20 6.72 -18.13
N PHE A 236 -21.37 6.39 -16.85
CA PHE A 236 -22.40 5.44 -16.42
C PHE A 236 -23.69 6.09 -15.90
N GLY A 237 -23.70 7.40 -15.68
CA GLY A 237 -24.87 8.11 -15.16
C GLY A 237 -25.24 7.74 -13.73
N LEU A 238 -24.30 7.17 -12.94
CA LEU A 238 -24.53 6.71 -11.58
C LEU A 238 -24.15 7.80 -10.58
N SER A 239 -24.89 7.89 -9.48
CA SER A 239 -24.39 8.60 -8.30
C SER A 239 -23.34 7.73 -7.57
N PRO A 240 -22.24 8.29 -7.03
CA PRO A 240 -21.34 7.53 -6.16
C PRO A 240 -22.05 6.80 -5.02
N LYS A 241 -23.13 7.38 -4.50
CA LYS A 241 -23.98 6.80 -3.43
C LYS A 241 -24.66 5.48 -3.87
N ASP A 242 -24.86 5.29 -5.17
CA ASP A 242 -25.51 4.10 -5.71
C ASP A 242 -24.52 2.97 -6.01
N VAL A 243 -23.22 3.23 -5.91
CA VAL A 243 -22.19 2.21 -6.10
C VAL A 243 -22.14 1.27 -4.89
N SER A 244 -22.21 -0.04 -5.17
CA SER A 244 -22.03 -1.09 -4.17
C SER A 244 -20.58 -1.50 -4.04
N ARG A 245 -19.88 -1.74 -5.18
CA ARG A 245 -18.45 -2.10 -5.20
C ARG A 245 -17.84 -1.87 -6.58
N PHE A 246 -16.52 -1.84 -6.60
CA PHE A 246 -15.71 -1.84 -7.79
C PHE A 246 -15.00 -3.19 -7.96
N GLU A 247 -14.80 -3.63 -9.20
CA GLU A 247 -14.07 -4.85 -9.51
C GLU A 247 -13.18 -4.66 -10.74
N ILE A 248 -12.03 -5.36 -10.77
CA ILE A 248 -11.24 -5.54 -12.00
C ILE A 248 -11.19 -7.04 -12.27
N LYS A 249 -11.85 -7.48 -13.34
CA LYS A 249 -11.90 -8.89 -13.74
C LYS A 249 -11.80 -9.03 -15.25
N LYS A 250 -10.95 -9.96 -15.70
CA LYS A 250 -10.81 -10.31 -17.14
C LYS A 250 -10.56 -9.09 -18.05
N GLY A 251 -9.74 -8.14 -17.60
CA GLY A 251 -9.43 -6.94 -18.36
C GLY A 251 -10.54 -5.87 -18.39
N MET A 252 -11.59 -6.03 -17.58
CA MET A 252 -12.67 -5.08 -17.44
C MET A 252 -12.63 -4.41 -16.08
N PHE A 253 -12.80 -3.11 -16.04
CA PHE A 253 -13.15 -2.36 -14.83
C PHE A 253 -14.67 -2.30 -14.71
N ARG A 254 -15.17 -2.70 -13.55
CA ARG A 254 -16.61 -2.86 -13.28
C ARG A 254 -17.02 -2.00 -12.11
N VAL A 255 -18.14 -1.32 -12.28
CA VAL A 255 -18.87 -0.62 -11.22
C VAL A 255 -20.15 -1.39 -10.99
N ILE A 256 -20.29 -2.02 -9.83
CA ILE A 256 -21.51 -2.74 -9.45
C ILE A 256 -22.36 -1.78 -8.63
N ASP A 257 -23.59 -1.52 -9.09
CA ASP A 257 -24.51 -0.67 -8.36
C ASP A 257 -25.26 -1.43 -7.24
N LYS A 258 -26.03 -0.72 -6.43
CA LYS A 258 -26.80 -1.30 -5.32
C LYS A 258 -27.92 -2.25 -5.77
N THR A 259 -28.29 -2.24 -7.05
CA THR A 259 -29.24 -3.19 -7.62
C THR A 259 -28.57 -4.50 -8.06
N GLY A 260 -27.22 -4.54 -8.03
CA GLY A 260 -26.43 -5.66 -8.50
C GLY A 260 -26.06 -5.60 -9.97
N LYS A 261 -26.47 -4.56 -10.69
CA LYS A 261 -26.14 -4.38 -12.11
C LYS A 261 -24.68 -3.99 -12.26
N ALA A 262 -23.97 -4.62 -13.20
CA ALA A 262 -22.60 -4.29 -13.56
C ALA A 262 -22.56 -3.28 -14.72
N HIS A 263 -21.79 -2.21 -14.54
CA HIS A 263 -21.45 -1.23 -15.58
C HIS A 263 -19.96 -1.41 -15.86
N GLU A 264 -19.59 -1.62 -17.13
CA GLU A 264 -18.25 -2.11 -17.49
C GLU A 264 -17.58 -1.25 -18.54
N VAL A 265 -16.24 -1.10 -18.41
CA VAL A 265 -15.34 -0.57 -19.45
C VAL A 265 -14.09 -1.43 -19.52
N LYS A 266 -13.39 -1.43 -20.65
CA LYS A 266 -12.07 -2.05 -20.72
C LYS A 266 -11.11 -1.32 -19.80
N ILE A 267 -10.17 -2.05 -19.19
CA ILE A 267 -9.21 -1.44 -18.25
C ILE A 267 -8.39 -0.34 -18.93
N ASP A 268 -8.00 -0.51 -20.18
CA ASP A 268 -7.22 0.47 -20.93
C ASP A 268 -7.99 1.80 -21.17
N GLU A 269 -9.33 1.78 -21.09
CA GLU A 269 -10.15 2.99 -21.17
C GLU A 269 -10.20 3.78 -19.86
N THR A 270 -9.58 3.26 -18.79
CA THR A 270 -9.54 3.92 -17.49
C THR A 270 -8.25 4.70 -17.26
N ASP A 271 -7.30 4.69 -18.18
CA ASP A 271 -5.99 5.35 -18.04
C ASP A 271 -6.09 6.84 -17.71
N SER A 272 -7.09 7.54 -18.31
CA SER A 272 -7.34 8.96 -18.06
C SER A 272 -7.85 9.28 -16.65
N PHE A 273 -8.29 8.28 -15.89
CA PHE A 273 -8.74 8.41 -14.50
C PHE A 273 -7.66 8.00 -13.51
N THR A 274 -6.55 7.42 -14.00
CA THR A 274 -5.43 6.97 -13.16
C THR A 274 -4.76 8.16 -12.47
N PHE A 275 -4.44 7.99 -11.20
CA PHE A 275 -3.71 9.01 -10.46
C PHE A 275 -2.28 9.15 -11.00
N VAL A 276 -1.89 10.37 -11.37
CA VAL A 276 -0.60 10.65 -12.03
C VAL A 276 0.61 10.13 -11.24
N GLY A 277 0.61 10.28 -9.90
CA GLY A 277 1.68 9.78 -9.03
C GLY A 277 1.83 8.25 -8.97
N CYS A 278 0.91 7.49 -9.62
CA CYS A 278 1.06 6.05 -9.81
C CYS A 278 1.96 5.69 -11.01
N GLY A 279 2.14 6.61 -11.96
CA GLY A 279 2.99 6.39 -13.14
C GLY A 279 4.41 5.96 -12.76
N PRO A 280 5.16 6.73 -11.97
CA PRO A 280 6.51 6.38 -11.54
C PRO A 280 6.49 5.42 -10.33
N CYS A 281 5.83 4.26 -10.46
CA CYS A 281 5.74 3.20 -9.47
C CYS A 281 6.09 1.85 -10.07
N PHE A 282 7.11 1.19 -9.55
CA PHE A 282 7.58 -0.11 -10.03
C PHE A 282 7.02 -1.30 -9.26
N ASP A 283 6.64 -1.10 -7.99
CA ASP A 283 6.28 -2.20 -7.09
C ASP A 283 4.82 -2.64 -7.31
N PHE A 284 4.66 -3.86 -7.79
CA PHE A 284 3.36 -4.50 -8.00
C PHE A 284 2.90 -5.29 -6.79
N ALA A 285 3.82 -5.97 -6.12
CA ALA A 285 3.52 -7.03 -5.16
C ALA A 285 3.73 -6.62 -3.69
N SER A 286 3.94 -5.34 -3.39
CA SER A 286 4.33 -4.85 -2.06
C SER A 286 5.57 -5.55 -1.53
N GLU A 287 6.65 -5.41 -2.28
CA GLU A 287 7.89 -6.19 -2.14
C GLU A 287 8.56 -6.05 -0.76
N LEU A 288 8.28 -4.98 -0.02
CA LEU A 288 8.81 -4.70 1.32
C LEU A 288 7.81 -5.00 2.47
N ALA A 289 6.67 -5.64 2.18
CA ALA A 289 5.72 -6.05 3.22
C ALA A 289 6.26 -7.23 4.06
N ASP A 290 5.59 -7.55 5.15
CA ASP A 290 5.81 -8.80 5.88
C ASP A 290 5.10 -9.97 5.18
N ILE A 291 3.91 -9.69 4.66
CA ILE A 291 3.11 -10.59 3.84
C ILE A 291 2.36 -9.80 2.78
N SER A 292 2.32 -10.30 1.56
CA SER A 292 1.62 -9.66 0.45
C SER A 292 0.40 -10.47 0.03
N VAL A 293 -0.67 -9.76 -0.31
CA VAL A 293 -1.97 -10.33 -0.69
C VAL A 293 -2.45 -9.70 -1.99
N GLY A 294 -2.87 -10.52 -2.94
CA GLY A 294 -3.44 -10.05 -4.20
C GLY A 294 -4.39 -11.05 -4.83
N SER A 295 -5.15 -10.63 -5.84
CA SER A 295 -6.04 -11.51 -6.60
C SER A 295 -5.34 -12.22 -7.75
N VAL A 296 -4.37 -11.54 -8.37
CA VAL A 296 -3.67 -12.05 -9.55
C VAL A 296 -2.84 -13.28 -9.23
N GLY A 297 -3.01 -14.33 -10.01
CA GLY A 297 -2.30 -15.60 -9.85
C GLY A 297 -3.17 -16.70 -9.26
N SER A 298 -4.21 -16.37 -8.53
CA SER A 298 -5.15 -17.33 -7.95
C SER A 298 -6.47 -17.41 -8.71
N ALA A 299 -7.22 -18.46 -8.50
CA ALA A 299 -8.57 -18.62 -9.05
C ALA A 299 -9.54 -17.60 -8.44
N GLU A 300 -10.67 -17.35 -9.09
CA GLU A 300 -11.72 -16.48 -8.57
C GLU A 300 -12.17 -16.91 -7.17
N GLY A 301 -12.34 -15.94 -6.28
CA GLY A 301 -12.64 -16.18 -4.86
C GLY A 301 -11.43 -16.59 -4.02
N TRP A 302 -10.23 -16.66 -4.58
CA TRP A 302 -8.98 -16.97 -3.91
C TRP A 302 -7.99 -15.81 -4.01
N SER A 303 -7.14 -15.64 -3.02
CA SER A 303 -6.06 -14.65 -3.00
C SER A 303 -4.71 -15.32 -3.16
N THR A 304 -3.80 -14.68 -3.90
CA THR A 304 -2.37 -15.02 -3.93
C THR A 304 -1.70 -14.40 -2.73
N ILE A 305 -0.96 -15.21 -1.99
CA ILE A 305 -0.22 -14.83 -0.81
C ILE A 305 1.26 -15.02 -1.06
N LEU A 306 2.06 -14.03 -0.72
CA LEU A 306 3.52 -14.11 -0.67
C LEU A 306 3.96 -13.84 0.77
N THR A 307 4.46 -14.82 1.50
CA THR A 307 5.09 -14.61 2.81
C THR A 307 6.52 -14.14 2.60
N ARG A 308 6.98 -13.13 3.35
CA ARG A 308 8.28 -12.49 3.08
C ARG A 308 9.20 -12.45 4.28
N THR A 309 8.68 -12.16 5.47
CA THR A 309 9.45 -12.10 6.71
C THR A 309 8.92 -13.13 7.70
N ASP A 310 9.68 -13.38 8.76
CA ASP A 310 9.25 -14.25 9.88
C ASP A 310 7.92 -13.81 10.48
N ALA A 311 7.67 -12.49 10.57
CA ALA A 311 6.39 -11.98 11.05
C ALA A 311 5.24 -12.37 10.11
N GLY A 312 5.44 -12.23 8.80
CA GLY A 312 4.48 -12.64 7.78
C GLY A 312 4.22 -14.15 7.78
N GLU A 313 5.26 -14.97 7.92
CA GLU A 313 5.12 -16.43 8.02
C GLU A 313 4.36 -16.87 9.27
N LYS A 314 4.72 -16.30 10.42
CA LYS A 314 4.08 -16.61 11.71
C LYS A 314 2.59 -16.27 11.70
N ILE A 315 2.20 -15.08 11.22
CA ILE A 315 0.79 -14.71 11.18
C ILE A 315 0.02 -15.56 10.16
N TYR A 316 0.61 -15.88 9.01
CA TYR A 316 -0.01 -16.77 8.04
C TYR A 316 -0.26 -18.17 8.63
N ALA A 317 0.77 -18.77 9.24
CA ALA A 317 0.66 -20.09 9.89
C ALA A 317 -0.36 -20.10 11.03
N ALA A 318 -0.39 -19.05 11.86
CA ALA A 318 -1.39 -18.92 12.94
C ALA A 318 -2.80 -18.81 12.38
N THR A 319 -3.01 -18.06 11.29
CA THR A 319 -4.32 -17.89 10.66
C THR A 319 -4.82 -19.21 10.05
N LEU A 320 -3.90 -19.98 9.46
CA LEU A 320 -4.21 -21.30 8.92
C LEU A 320 -4.53 -22.31 10.04
N ALA A 321 -3.72 -22.34 11.10
CA ALA A 321 -3.91 -23.20 12.25
C ALA A 321 -5.21 -22.93 13.00
N ALA A 322 -5.62 -21.66 13.10
CA ALA A 322 -6.92 -21.26 13.63
C ALA A 322 -8.11 -21.67 12.74
N GLY A 323 -7.84 -22.22 11.54
CA GLY A 323 -8.86 -22.60 10.59
C GLY A 323 -9.60 -21.42 9.96
N ALA A 324 -9.07 -20.19 10.07
CA ALA A 324 -9.68 -18.99 9.51
C ALA A 324 -9.52 -18.88 8.00
N ILE A 325 -8.46 -19.52 7.44
CA ILE A 325 -8.22 -19.61 6.00
C ILE A 325 -8.05 -21.07 5.57
N ALA A 326 -8.28 -21.32 4.28
CA ALA A 326 -7.87 -22.53 3.58
C ALA A 326 -6.76 -22.18 2.59
N GLU A 327 -5.90 -23.14 2.26
CA GLU A 327 -4.82 -22.96 1.30
C GLU A 327 -4.79 -24.07 0.25
N LYS A 328 -4.19 -23.76 -0.90
CA LYS A 328 -3.83 -24.71 -1.94
C LYS A 328 -2.60 -24.18 -2.71
N PRO A 329 -1.86 -25.04 -3.41
CA PRO A 329 -0.77 -24.58 -4.26
C PRO A 329 -1.25 -23.55 -5.30
N ILE A 330 -0.47 -22.48 -5.50
CA ILE A 330 -0.68 -21.59 -6.62
C ILE A 330 -0.25 -22.31 -7.91
N SER A 331 -1.04 -22.14 -9.00
CA SER A 331 -0.67 -22.73 -10.28
C SER A 331 0.54 -22.03 -10.90
N GLU A 332 1.38 -22.77 -11.64
CA GLU A 332 2.51 -22.20 -12.38
C GLU A 332 2.07 -21.08 -13.33
N LYS A 333 0.97 -21.29 -14.07
CA LYS A 333 0.39 -20.27 -14.94
C LYS A 333 -0.03 -19.01 -14.18
N GLY A 334 -0.61 -19.19 -12.99
CA GLY A 334 -1.02 -18.07 -12.14
C GLY A 334 0.17 -17.27 -11.64
N LEU A 335 1.18 -17.96 -11.11
CA LEU A 335 2.42 -17.31 -10.64
C LEU A 335 3.16 -16.61 -11.80
N ALA A 336 3.22 -17.24 -12.99
CA ALA A 336 3.80 -16.62 -14.18
C ALA A 336 3.03 -15.36 -14.61
N LEU A 337 1.69 -15.35 -14.50
CA LEU A 337 0.88 -14.14 -14.76
C LEU A 337 1.23 -13.02 -13.78
N ALA A 338 1.33 -13.30 -12.49
CA ALA A 338 1.72 -12.30 -11.50
C ALA A 338 3.12 -11.72 -11.78
N LYS A 339 4.11 -12.59 -12.09
CA LYS A 339 5.46 -12.17 -12.51
C LYS A 339 5.43 -11.31 -13.77
N LYS A 340 4.62 -11.66 -14.77
CA LYS A 340 4.46 -10.88 -16.01
C LYS A 340 3.92 -9.47 -15.73
N LEU A 341 2.90 -9.34 -14.87
CA LEU A 341 2.35 -8.03 -14.51
C LEU A 341 3.35 -7.19 -13.73
N ALA A 342 4.10 -7.78 -12.80
CA ALA A 342 5.16 -7.09 -12.08
C ALA A 342 6.23 -6.54 -13.04
N ALA A 343 6.72 -7.38 -13.96
CA ALA A 343 7.69 -6.95 -14.98
C ALA A 343 7.13 -5.86 -15.90
N GLY A 344 5.84 -5.94 -16.25
CA GLY A 344 5.13 -4.90 -17.02
C GLY A 344 5.09 -3.57 -16.28
N LYS A 345 4.82 -3.60 -14.97
CA LYS A 345 4.81 -2.40 -14.13
C LYS A 345 6.19 -1.75 -14.05
N VAL A 346 7.26 -2.54 -13.98
CA VAL A 346 8.64 -2.04 -14.03
C VAL A 346 8.93 -1.32 -15.33
N LYS A 347 8.56 -1.89 -16.49
CA LYS A 347 8.74 -1.23 -17.80
C LYS A 347 7.96 0.08 -17.89
N ARG A 348 6.72 0.10 -17.36
CA ARG A 348 5.92 1.33 -17.30
C ARG A 348 6.59 2.39 -16.43
N PHE A 349 7.12 2.00 -15.27
CA PHE A 349 7.88 2.88 -14.39
C PHE A 349 9.06 3.53 -15.10
N GLU A 350 9.90 2.74 -15.80
CA GLU A 350 11.05 3.23 -16.55
C GLU A 350 10.64 4.25 -17.63
N SER A 351 9.61 3.92 -18.40
CA SER A 351 9.04 4.82 -19.41
C SER A 351 8.49 6.11 -18.81
N LYS A 352 7.73 6.03 -17.73
CA LYS A 352 7.13 7.20 -17.07
C LYS A 352 8.19 8.07 -16.39
N CYS A 353 9.19 7.50 -15.76
CA CYS A 353 10.31 8.28 -15.20
C CYS A 353 11.07 9.07 -16.29
N ALA A 354 11.27 8.48 -17.47
CA ALA A 354 11.89 9.16 -18.59
C ALA A 354 11.00 10.30 -19.14
N GLU A 355 9.71 10.03 -19.34
CA GLU A 355 8.71 11.01 -19.79
C GLU A 355 8.60 12.21 -18.83
N MET A 356 8.50 11.95 -17.53
CA MET A 356 8.37 12.97 -16.49
C MET A 356 9.70 13.64 -16.12
N LYS A 357 10.83 13.17 -16.66
CA LYS A 357 12.20 13.65 -16.35
C LYS A 357 12.52 13.60 -14.84
N VAL A 358 12.06 12.57 -14.16
CA VAL A 358 12.30 12.36 -12.73
C VAL A 358 13.37 11.29 -12.53
N SER A 359 14.51 11.68 -11.94
CA SER A 359 15.63 10.78 -11.62
C SER A 359 15.72 10.45 -10.12
N SER A 360 14.77 10.89 -9.33
CA SER A 360 14.85 10.84 -7.86
C SER A 360 14.35 9.53 -7.25
N ILE A 361 13.84 8.61 -8.07
CA ILE A 361 13.38 7.29 -7.59
C ILE A 361 14.44 6.27 -8.00
N ILE A 362 15.04 5.63 -6.99
CA ILE A 362 16.02 4.55 -7.16
C ILE A 362 15.35 3.23 -6.81
N ARG A 363 15.51 2.26 -7.70
CA ARG A 363 15.06 0.89 -7.52
C ARG A 363 16.18 -0.05 -7.11
#